data_7b06c8e13d9154bd01af670ded515c3c
#
_entry.id   7b06c8e13d9154bd01af670ded515c3c
#
_cell.length_a   1.000
_cell.length_b   1.000
_cell.length_c   1.000
_cell.angle_alpha   90.00
_cell.angle_beta   90.00
_cell.angle_gamma   90.00
#
_symmetry.space_group_name_H-M   'P 1'
#
loop_
_entity.id
_entity.type
_entity.pdbx_description
1 polymer ?
#
loop_
_entity_poly.entity_id
_entity_poly.type
_entity_poly.pdbx_seq_one_letter_code
_entity_poly.pdbx_strand_id
1 'polypeptide(L)'
;MRPADLDILLAVQAACYPPSMQEAGEVVLARMGAARESCIVAEDGEGICAYLFAYPSRLGKVTPLGAPFEPAVEADTLYLHDLAVAPRAHGRGLARRLVEHLLAQARARGFTSSALVSVQDTAAFWGALGYQAGATSCDTARAALASYPGVARYMVRVLTGPGVLSRNC
;
A
#
# COMPACT_ATOMS: atom_id res chain seq x y z
N MET A 1 3.10 11.84 -6.76
CA MET A 1 2.27 12.74 -5.91
C MET A 1 3.03 14.00 -5.53
N ARG A 2 2.34 15.12 -5.36
CA ARG A 2 2.87 16.43 -4.93
C ARG A 2 1.98 16.97 -3.82
N PRO A 3 2.48 17.82 -2.90
CA PRO A 3 1.64 18.43 -1.86
C PRO A 3 0.39 19.17 -2.40
N ALA A 4 0.49 19.75 -3.60
CA ALA A 4 -0.64 20.41 -4.26
C ALA A 4 -1.77 19.45 -4.68
N ASP A 5 -1.53 18.14 -4.67
CA ASP A 5 -2.52 17.14 -5.02
C ASP A 5 -3.45 16.77 -3.83
N LEU A 6 -3.18 17.31 -2.61
CA LEU A 6 -3.82 16.91 -1.36
C LEU A 6 -5.35 16.91 -1.43
N ASP A 7 -5.95 18.02 -1.86
CA ASP A 7 -7.41 18.17 -1.84
C ASP A 7 -8.10 17.11 -2.71
N ILE A 8 -7.51 16.80 -3.89
CA ILE A 8 -8.07 15.77 -4.78
C ILE A 8 -7.83 14.36 -4.23
N LEU A 9 -6.71 14.10 -3.53
CA LEU A 9 -6.47 12.82 -2.85
C LEU A 9 -7.49 12.59 -1.74
N LEU A 10 -7.78 13.62 -0.93
CA LEU A 10 -8.81 13.56 0.11
C LEU A 10 -10.21 13.35 -0.48
N ALA A 11 -10.52 13.98 -1.62
CA ALA A 11 -11.78 13.75 -2.32
C ALA A 11 -11.92 12.31 -2.83
N VAL A 12 -10.85 11.73 -3.39
CA VAL A 12 -10.83 10.31 -3.81
C VAL A 12 -10.98 9.40 -2.58
N GLN A 13 -10.26 9.68 -1.48
CA GLN A 13 -10.40 8.95 -0.22
C GLN A 13 -11.84 8.95 0.29
N ALA A 14 -12.48 10.12 0.35
CA ALA A 14 -13.85 10.25 0.83
C ALA A 14 -14.88 9.53 -0.04
N ALA A 15 -14.61 9.40 -1.34
CA ALA A 15 -15.45 8.64 -2.26
C ALA A 15 -15.29 7.11 -2.12
N CYS A 16 -14.18 6.63 -1.52
CA CYS A 16 -13.83 5.22 -1.42
C CYS A 16 -14.00 4.63 -0.02
N TYR A 17 -13.86 5.45 1.04
CA TYR A 17 -13.81 4.98 2.42
C TYR A 17 -14.90 5.61 3.30
N PRO A 18 -15.47 4.84 4.25
CA PRO A 18 -16.34 5.40 5.25
C PRO A 18 -15.56 6.39 6.16
N PRO A 19 -16.21 7.36 6.81
CA PRO A 19 -15.54 8.37 7.63
C PRO A 19 -14.59 7.80 8.69
N SER A 20 -14.88 6.63 9.25
CA SER A 20 -14.04 5.95 10.26
C SER A 20 -12.71 5.41 9.71
N MET A 21 -12.52 5.40 8.40
CA MET A 21 -11.30 4.95 7.72
C MET A 21 -10.62 6.07 6.95
N GLN A 22 -11.19 7.27 6.94
CA GLN A 22 -10.58 8.42 6.30
C GLN A 22 -9.50 9.00 7.21
N GLU A 23 -8.40 9.41 6.59
CA GLU A 23 -7.24 9.95 7.30
C GLU A 23 -7.12 11.46 7.07
N ALA A 24 -6.65 12.16 8.10
CA ALA A 24 -6.51 13.61 8.06
C ALA A 24 -5.45 14.07 7.06
N GLY A 25 -5.64 15.27 6.50
CA GLY A 25 -4.75 15.82 5.46
C GLY A 25 -3.29 15.95 5.91
N GLU A 26 -3.03 16.28 7.17
CA GLU A 26 -1.69 16.34 7.74
C GLU A 26 -1.00 14.96 7.76
N VAL A 27 -1.75 13.87 8.00
CA VAL A 27 -1.22 12.49 7.95
C VAL A 27 -0.87 12.14 6.50
N VAL A 28 -1.75 12.45 5.56
CA VAL A 28 -1.53 12.24 4.13
C VAL A 28 -0.28 12.97 3.65
N LEU A 29 -0.12 14.25 4.01
CA LEU A 29 1.08 15.06 3.69
C LEU A 29 2.36 14.47 4.30
N ALA A 30 2.31 14.08 5.58
CA ALA A 30 3.45 13.46 6.26
C ALA A 30 3.91 12.18 5.56
N ARG A 31 2.98 11.33 5.12
CA ARG A 31 3.28 10.11 4.36
C ARG A 31 3.90 10.39 3.00
N MET A 32 3.37 11.38 2.28
CA MET A 32 3.95 11.83 1.00
C MET A 32 5.39 12.33 1.18
N GLY A 33 5.68 13.03 2.27
CA GLY A 33 7.02 13.49 2.61
C GLY A 33 7.97 12.34 2.94
N ALA A 34 7.49 11.38 3.75
CA ALA A 34 8.30 10.25 4.24
C ALA A 34 8.63 9.21 3.16
N ALA A 35 7.75 9.02 2.16
CA ALA A 35 7.88 7.93 1.18
C ALA A 35 7.56 8.38 -0.26
N ARG A 36 8.09 9.54 -0.67
CA ARG A 36 7.79 10.20 -1.95
C ARG A 36 7.86 9.26 -3.17
N GLU A 37 8.86 8.39 -3.23
CA GLU A 37 9.08 7.47 -4.36
C GLU A 37 8.05 6.33 -4.43
N SER A 38 7.38 6.04 -3.31
CA SER A 38 6.41 4.94 -3.18
C SER A 38 4.97 5.44 -3.05
N CYS A 39 4.73 6.75 -3.18
CA CYS A 39 3.41 7.36 -3.19
C CYS A 39 3.09 7.84 -4.60
N ILE A 40 2.19 7.15 -5.30
CA ILE A 40 1.90 7.38 -6.72
C ILE A 40 0.41 7.64 -6.98
N VAL A 41 0.11 8.26 -8.11
CA VAL A 41 -1.26 8.53 -8.59
C VAL A 41 -1.45 7.98 -10.01
N ALA A 42 -2.70 7.75 -10.38
CA ALA A 42 -3.13 7.64 -11.77
C ALA A 42 -4.02 8.85 -12.11
N GLU A 43 -3.78 9.40 -13.30
CA GLU A 43 -4.51 10.54 -13.85
C GLU A 43 -5.17 10.16 -15.18
N ASP A 44 -6.28 10.80 -15.48
CA ASP A 44 -6.94 10.77 -16.78
C ASP A 44 -7.29 12.20 -17.23
N GLY A 45 -8.12 12.34 -18.27
CA GLY A 45 -8.52 13.66 -18.80
C GLY A 45 -9.25 14.57 -17.80
N GLU A 46 -9.76 14.02 -16.69
CA GLU A 46 -10.45 14.74 -15.61
C GLU A 46 -9.55 14.94 -14.36
N GLY A 47 -8.28 14.54 -14.41
CA GLY A 47 -7.30 14.66 -13.32
C GLY A 47 -7.09 13.36 -12.55
N ILE A 48 -6.57 13.46 -11.32
CA ILE A 48 -6.26 12.30 -10.47
C ILE A 48 -7.54 11.49 -10.21
N CYS A 49 -7.48 10.20 -10.51
CA CYS A 49 -8.60 9.27 -10.34
C CYS A 49 -8.27 8.03 -9.51
N ALA A 50 -7.00 7.83 -9.16
CA ALA A 50 -6.57 6.77 -8.25
C ALA A 50 -5.25 7.12 -7.59
N TYR A 51 -4.98 6.51 -6.42
CA TYR A 51 -3.71 6.63 -5.74
C TYR A 51 -3.30 5.34 -5.06
N LEU A 52 -2.00 5.22 -4.78
CA LEU A 52 -1.43 4.17 -3.94
C LEU A 52 -0.35 4.78 -3.05
N PHE A 53 -0.54 4.69 -1.73
CA PHE A 53 0.44 5.01 -0.70
C PHE A 53 1.17 3.74 -0.26
N ALA A 54 2.49 3.75 -0.36
CA ALA A 54 3.35 2.66 0.10
C ALA A 54 4.65 3.21 0.68
N TYR A 55 5.38 2.40 1.43
CA TYR A 55 6.68 2.79 1.98
C TYR A 55 7.59 1.58 2.23
N PRO A 56 8.93 1.78 2.23
CA PRO A 56 9.90 0.77 2.62
C PRO A 56 9.73 0.34 4.08
N SER A 57 9.52 -0.93 4.34
CA SER A 57 9.23 -1.49 5.68
C SER A 57 9.95 -2.81 5.93
N ARG A 58 9.62 -3.49 6.99
CA ARG A 58 10.07 -4.84 7.32
C ARG A 58 8.89 -5.82 7.36
N LEU A 59 9.15 -7.06 6.98
CA LEU A 59 8.15 -8.11 7.00
C LEU A 59 7.54 -8.26 8.42
N GLY A 60 6.22 -8.36 8.47
CA GLY A 60 5.47 -8.49 9.73
C GLY A 60 5.15 -7.17 10.45
N LYS A 61 5.72 -6.01 10.02
CA LYS A 61 5.35 -4.69 10.56
C LYS A 61 3.99 -4.26 10.00
N VAL A 62 3.17 -3.64 10.84
CA VAL A 62 1.88 -3.02 10.47
C VAL A 62 1.89 -1.57 10.92
N THR A 63 1.47 -0.65 10.05
CA THR A 63 1.21 0.74 10.42
C THR A 63 -0.23 0.88 10.91
N PRO A 64 -0.48 1.45 12.10
CA PRO A 64 -1.84 1.74 12.54
C PRO A 64 -2.57 2.70 11.60
N LEU A 65 -3.90 2.62 11.58
CA LEU A 65 -4.72 3.62 10.90
C LEU A 65 -4.46 5.01 11.52
N GLY A 66 -4.31 6.03 10.68
CA GLY A 66 -4.02 7.41 11.11
C GLY A 66 -2.57 7.67 11.54
N ALA A 67 -1.68 6.68 11.55
CA ALA A 67 -0.28 6.89 11.88
C ALA A 67 0.56 7.35 10.67
N PRO A 68 1.63 8.14 10.88
CA PRO A 68 2.59 8.48 9.83
C PRO A 68 3.38 7.23 9.39
N PHE A 69 4.06 7.33 8.24
CA PHE A 69 5.00 6.30 7.81
C PHE A 69 6.34 6.44 8.53
N GLU A 70 6.91 5.32 8.87
CA GLU A 70 8.26 5.18 9.42
C GLU A 70 9.06 4.24 8.50
N PRO A 71 9.63 4.76 7.40
CA PRO A 71 10.43 3.95 6.50
C PRO A 71 11.60 3.28 7.23
N ALA A 72 11.77 1.98 7.01
CA ALA A 72 12.88 1.23 7.62
C ALA A 72 14.20 1.51 6.87
N VAL A 73 15.28 1.71 7.61
CA VAL A 73 16.62 1.91 7.04
C VAL A 73 17.08 0.66 6.27
N GLU A 74 16.87 -0.52 6.83
CA GLU A 74 17.14 -1.81 6.19
C GLU A 74 15.81 -2.48 5.82
N ALA A 75 15.14 -1.91 4.82
CA ALA A 75 13.86 -2.42 4.37
C ALA A 75 14.02 -3.68 3.50
N ASP A 76 13.21 -4.68 3.76
CA ASP A 76 13.10 -5.92 2.98
C ASP A 76 11.73 -6.06 2.31
N THR A 77 10.78 -5.20 2.70
CA THR A 77 9.36 -5.29 2.35
C THR A 77 8.84 -3.94 1.85
N LEU A 78 8.13 -3.93 0.72
CA LEU A 78 7.30 -2.78 0.34
C LEU A 78 5.93 -2.93 1.00
N TYR A 79 5.61 -2.06 1.96
CA TYR A 79 4.30 -2.04 2.61
C TYR A 79 3.34 -1.15 1.84
N LEU A 80 2.26 -1.75 1.31
CA LEU A 80 1.16 -1.02 0.66
C LEU A 80 0.13 -0.66 1.73
N HIS A 81 -0.07 0.64 1.96
CA HIS A 81 -0.90 1.10 3.06
C HIS A 81 -2.32 1.47 2.63
N ASP A 82 -2.45 2.23 1.55
CA ASP A 82 -3.74 2.76 1.11
C ASP A 82 -3.80 2.80 -0.43
N LEU A 83 -4.81 2.15 -0.99
CA LEU A 83 -5.08 2.08 -2.42
C LEU A 83 -6.53 2.47 -2.67
N ALA A 84 -6.76 3.58 -3.34
CA ALA A 84 -8.10 4.02 -3.71
C ALA A 84 -8.21 4.30 -5.21
N VAL A 85 -9.37 3.97 -5.77
CA VAL A 85 -9.74 4.28 -7.15
C VAL A 85 -11.12 4.93 -7.12
N ALA A 86 -11.22 6.16 -7.62
CA ALA A 86 -12.47 6.90 -7.69
C ALA A 86 -13.56 6.10 -8.44
N PRO A 87 -14.83 6.14 -7.99
CA PRO A 87 -15.92 5.37 -8.62
C PRO A 87 -16.00 5.57 -10.13
N ARG A 88 -15.77 6.79 -10.63
CA ARG A 88 -15.75 7.12 -12.07
C ARG A 88 -14.69 6.37 -12.87
N ALA A 89 -13.70 5.81 -12.21
CA ALA A 89 -12.56 5.12 -12.84
C ALA A 89 -12.53 3.60 -12.57
N HIS A 90 -13.59 3.06 -11.93
CA HIS A 90 -13.70 1.62 -11.69
C HIS A 90 -13.75 0.84 -13.02
N GLY A 91 -13.41 -0.46 -12.96
CA GLY A 91 -13.42 -1.36 -14.12
C GLY A 91 -12.26 -1.17 -15.11
N ARG A 92 -11.41 -0.13 -14.95
CA ARG A 92 -10.30 0.20 -15.86
C ARG A 92 -8.97 -0.48 -15.50
N GLY A 93 -8.96 -1.34 -14.47
CA GLY A 93 -7.76 -2.08 -14.02
C GLY A 93 -6.69 -1.21 -13.34
N LEU A 94 -7.01 0.03 -12.94
CA LEU A 94 -6.03 0.99 -12.40
C LEU A 94 -5.40 0.50 -11.09
N ALA A 95 -6.19 -0.10 -10.18
CA ALA A 95 -5.68 -0.65 -8.94
C ALA A 95 -4.56 -1.67 -9.19
N ARG A 96 -4.79 -2.64 -10.07
CA ARG A 96 -3.80 -3.64 -10.46
C ARG A 96 -2.54 -2.99 -11.05
N ARG A 97 -2.72 -2.03 -11.97
CA ARG A 97 -1.60 -1.35 -12.64
C ARG A 97 -0.72 -0.57 -11.66
N LEU A 98 -1.31 0.15 -10.70
CA LEU A 98 -0.57 0.88 -9.66
C LEU A 98 0.23 -0.11 -8.78
N VAL A 99 -0.41 -1.19 -8.33
CA VAL A 99 0.25 -2.22 -7.52
C VAL A 99 1.42 -2.85 -8.28
N GLU A 100 1.20 -3.37 -9.49
CA GLU A 100 2.26 -4.03 -10.27
C GLU A 100 3.41 -3.08 -10.61
N HIS A 101 3.13 -1.79 -10.84
CA HIS A 101 4.15 -0.77 -11.05
C HIS A 101 5.07 -0.64 -9.83
N LEU A 102 4.52 -0.47 -8.62
CA LEU A 102 5.34 -0.38 -7.40
C LEU A 102 6.03 -1.70 -7.05
N LEU A 103 5.40 -2.84 -7.32
CA LEU A 103 6.05 -4.14 -7.11
C LEU A 103 7.23 -4.37 -8.06
N ALA A 104 7.16 -3.89 -9.29
CA ALA A 104 8.29 -3.93 -10.22
C ALA A 104 9.47 -3.07 -9.71
N GLN A 105 9.18 -1.86 -9.22
CA GLN A 105 10.20 -1.00 -8.59
C GLN A 105 10.79 -1.64 -7.32
N ALA A 106 9.96 -2.26 -6.48
CA ALA A 106 10.41 -2.94 -5.27
C ALA A 106 11.37 -4.09 -5.59
N ARG A 107 11.05 -4.92 -6.60
CA ARG A 107 11.96 -5.97 -7.08
C ARG A 107 13.29 -5.42 -7.58
N ALA A 108 13.26 -4.35 -8.36
CA ALA A 108 14.47 -3.70 -8.87
C ALA A 108 15.36 -3.12 -7.75
N ARG A 109 14.75 -2.74 -6.63
CA ARG A 109 15.45 -2.26 -5.40
C ARG A 109 15.86 -3.39 -4.46
N GLY A 110 15.61 -4.65 -4.80
CA GLY A 110 16.01 -5.82 -4.02
C GLY A 110 15.06 -6.18 -2.87
N PHE A 111 13.86 -5.63 -2.81
CA PHE A 111 12.87 -6.04 -1.80
C PHE A 111 12.44 -7.48 -2.05
N THR A 112 12.38 -8.27 -0.99
CA THR A 112 12.05 -9.70 -1.05
C THR A 112 10.57 -9.98 -0.87
N SER A 113 9.82 -9.00 -0.34
CA SER A 113 8.39 -9.13 -0.11
C SER A 113 7.63 -7.82 -0.28
N SER A 114 6.32 -7.92 -0.38
CA SER A 114 5.37 -6.85 -0.22
C SER A 114 4.29 -7.28 0.77
N ALA A 115 3.81 -6.36 1.59
CA ALA A 115 2.80 -6.63 2.61
C ALA A 115 1.75 -5.53 2.66
N LEU A 116 0.59 -5.84 3.22
CA LEU A 116 -0.52 -4.91 3.38
C LEU A 116 -1.49 -5.37 4.47
N VAL A 117 -2.42 -4.49 4.85
CA VAL A 117 -3.64 -4.86 5.58
C VAL A 117 -4.83 -4.78 4.61
N SER A 118 -5.45 -5.92 4.36
CA SER A 118 -6.69 -6.02 3.57
C SER A 118 -7.88 -5.68 4.47
N VAL A 119 -8.71 -4.74 4.04
CA VAL A 119 -9.94 -4.29 4.69
C VAL A 119 -11.11 -4.35 3.71
N GLN A 120 -12.33 -4.08 4.16
CA GLN A 120 -13.53 -3.97 3.30
C GLN A 120 -13.73 -5.19 2.36
N ASP A 121 -13.46 -6.39 2.85
CA ASP A 121 -13.58 -7.65 2.10
C ASP A 121 -12.78 -7.74 0.79
N THR A 122 -11.70 -6.96 0.68
CA THR A 122 -10.82 -6.93 -0.51
C THR A 122 -9.83 -8.10 -0.60
N ALA A 123 -9.88 -9.08 0.32
CA ALA A 123 -8.93 -10.20 0.35
C ALA A 123 -8.89 -11.00 -0.96
N ALA A 124 -10.02 -11.17 -1.65
CA ALA A 124 -10.07 -11.86 -2.94
C ALA A 124 -9.30 -11.09 -4.04
N PHE A 125 -9.43 -9.74 -4.06
CA PHE A 125 -8.67 -8.89 -4.98
C PHE A 125 -7.16 -9.03 -4.74
N TRP A 126 -6.71 -8.97 -3.47
CA TRP A 126 -5.32 -9.13 -3.12
C TRP A 126 -4.80 -10.55 -3.39
N GLY A 127 -5.63 -11.58 -3.14
CA GLY A 127 -5.33 -12.97 -3.50
C GLY A 127 -5.08 -13.15 -4.99
N ALA A 128 -5.89 -12.51 -5.85
CA ALA A 128 -5.69 -12.50 -7.31
C ALA A 128 -4.41 -11.76 -7.76
N LEU A 129 -3.82 -10.96 -6.87
CA LEU A 129 -2.50 -10.33 -7.03
C LEU A 129 -1.37 -11.13 -6.38
N GLY A 130 -1.64 -12.36 -5.90
CA GLY A 130 -0.64 -13.26 -5.32
C GLY A 130 -0.33 -12.99 -3.84
N TYR A 131 -1.14 -12.20 -3.13
CA TYR A 131 -1.01 -12.03 -1.69
C TYR A 131 -1.70 -13.17 -0.95
N GLN A 132 -1.10 -13.63 0.14
CA GLN A 132 -1.63 -14.67 1.01
C GLN A 132 -1.66 -14.17 2.45
N ALA A 133 -2.44 -14.81 3.31
CA ALA A 133 -2.45 -14.49 4.75
C ALA A 133 -1.04 -14.60 5.32
N GLY A 134 -0.61 -13.58 6.03
CA GLY A 134 0.69 -13.49 6.67
C GLY A 134 0.57 -13.37 8.19
N ALA A 135 1.69 -13.58 8.88
CA ALA A 135 1.80 -13.37 10.32
C ALA A 135 2.43 -12.00 10.63
N THR A 136 1.94 -11.33 11.65
CA THR A 136 2.57 -10.14 12.22
C THR A 136 3.77 -10.52 13.08
N SER A 137 4.80 -9.67 13.13
CA SER A 137 6.08 -10.01 13.77
C SER A 137 6.06 -9.93 15.30
N CYS A 138 5.15 -9.15 15.90
CA CYS A 138 5.14 -8.88 17.34
C CYS A 138 3.78 -8.37 17.83
N ASP A 139 3.66 -8.20 19.15
CA ASP A 139 2.43 -7.69 19.78
C ASP A 139 2.06 -6.28 19.32
N THR A 140 3.05 -5.41 19.12
CA THR A 140 2.81 -4.06 18.59
C THR A 140 2.18 -4.10 17.20
N ALA A 141 2.64 -5.00 16.31
CA ALA A 141 2.07 -5.16 14.99
C ALA A 141 0.64 -5.76 15.05
N ARG A 142 0.37 -6.65 16.02
CA ARG A 142 -0.99 -7.15 16.29
C ARG A 142 -1.91 -6.06 16.79
N ALA A 143 -1.45 -5.22 17.70
CA ALA A 143 -2.21 -4.06 18.18
C ALA A 143 -2.49 -3.05 17.06
N ALA A 144 -1.50 -2.80 16.19
CA ALA A 144 -1.67 -1.96 15.01
C ALA A 144 -2.71 -2.53 14.03
N LEU A 145 -2.71 -3.84 13.78
CA LEU A 145 -3.72 -4.51 12.97
C LEU A 145 -5.12 -4.36 13.57
N ALA A 146 -5.25 -4.44 14.90
CA ALA A 146 -6.52 -4.27 15.61
C ALA A 146 -7.04 -2.82 15.59
N SER A 147 -6.26 -1.82 15.15
CA SER A 147 -6.72 -0.43 14.99
C SER A 147 -7.65 -0.24 13.78
N TYR A 148 -7.65 -1.16 12.84
CA TYR A 148 -8.51 -1.10 11.66
C TYR A 148 -9.93 -1.55 12.01
N PRO A 149 -10.97 -0.81 11.60
CA PRO A 149 -12.35 -1.20 11.86
C PRO A 149 -12.75 -2.43 11.03
N GLY A 150 -13.61 -3.28 11.61
CA GLY A 150 -14.13 -4.47 10.94
C GLY A 150 -13.11 -5.61 10.82
N VAL A 151 -13.23 -6.40 9.76
CA VAL A 151 -12.32 -7.53 9.52
C VAL A 151 -11.08 -7.04 8.75
N ALA A 152 -9.95 -6.98 9.44
CA ALA A 152 -8.67 -6.64 8.85
C ALA A 152 -7.74 -7.86 8.79
N ARG A 153 -7.05 -8.05 7.68
CA ARG A 153 -6.16 -9.20 7.46
C ARG A 153 -4.79 -8.74 6.97
N TYR A 154 -3.74 -9.06 7.72
CA TYR A 154 -2.39 -8.87 7.24
C TYR A 154 -2.11 -9.88 6.12
N MET A 155 -1.65 -9.40 4.97
CA MET A 155 -1.36 -10.23 3.80
C MET A 155 0.02 -9.91 3.23
N VAL A 156 0.68 -10.94 2.69
CA VAL A 156 2.05 -10.89 2.18
C VAL A 156 2.13 -11.51 0.79
N ARG A 157 2.94 -10.91 -0.08
CA ARG A 157 3.37 -11.47 -1.36
C ARG A 157 4.90 -11.55 -1.38
N VAL A 158 5.45 -12.73 -1.66
CA VAL A 158 6.89 -12.89 -1.91
C VAL A 158 7.22 -12.27 -3.28
N LEU A 159 8.29 -11.46 -3.32
CA LEU A 159 8.80 -10.85 -4.52
C LEU A 159 10.06 -11.62 -4.93
N THR A 160 9.91 -12.68 -5.74
CA THR A 160 11.07 -13.34 -6.34
C THR A 160 11.76 -12.34 -7.27
N GLY A 161 13.03 -12.04 -7.01
CA GLY A 161 13.88 -11.30 -7.92
C GLY A 161 14.04 -12.04 -9.27
N PRO A 162 14.48 -11.36 -10.35
CA PRO A 162 14.92 -12.05 -11.56
C PRO A 162 15.99 -13.05 -11.13
N GLY A 163 15.75 -14.34 -11.41
CA GLY A 163 16.40 -15.51 -10.87
C GLY A 163 17.90 -15.34 -10.61
N VAL A 164 18.28 -15.59 -9.37
CA VAL A 164 19.62 -16.11 -9.10
C VAL A 164 19.60 -17.52 -9.70
N LEU A 165 20.07 -17.63 -10.94
CA LEU A 165 20.47 -18.92 -11.50
C LEU A 165 21.45 -19.51 -10.48
N SER A 166 21.04 -20.55 -9.76
CA SER A 166 21.94 -21.35 -8.95
C SER A 166 23.03 -21.87 -9.89
N ARG A 167 24.22 -21.29 -9.78
CA ARG A 167 25.42 -21.90 -10.33
C ARG A 167 25.71 -23.11 -9.46
N ASN A 168 25.14 -24.25 -9.85
CA ASN A 168 25.65 -25.52 -9.40
C ASN A 168 27.05 -25.70 -10.04
N CYS A 169 28.06 -25.66 -9.21
CA CYS A 169 29.34 -26.32 -9.49
C CYS A 169 29.29 -27.72 -8.99
#